data_eb0a573711b23e87ff26fdfc1194f3d5
#
_entry.id   eb0a573711b23e87ff26fdfc1194f3d5
#
_cell.length_a   1.000
_cell.length_b   1.000
_cell.length_c   1.000
_cell.angle_alpha   90.00
_cell.angle_beta   90.00
_cell.angle_gamma   90.00
#
_symmetry.space_group_name_H-M   'P 1'
#
loop_
_entity.id
_entity.type
_entity.pdbx_description
1 polymer ?
#
loop_
_entity_poly.entity_id
_entity_poly.type
_entity_poly.pdbx_seq_one_letter_code
_entity_poly.pdbx_strand_id
1 'polypeptide(L)'
;RSSRGLGDVYKRQGLNKKPSETTVVVAMSGGVDSSTVAGMMKKEGYKVIGITLKLYNDGKEVAASKQCCSGQDIMDAKRVAQKLDIKHKILYYQDKFKQGVIDNFIDSYLKGETPIPCVQCNQTVKFKDLFEVSKDLKADALITGHYVKSITKNNQTEMYRAIDENRDQSY
;
A
#
# COMPACT_ATOMS: atom_id res chain seq x y z
N ARG A 1 10.78 -12.96 22.87
CA ARG A 1 10.52 -11.56 22.42
C ARG A 1 9.13 -11.57 21.84
N SER A 2 8.16 -11.05 22.60
CA SER A 2 6.78 -10.92 22.18
C SER A 2 6.71 -10.00 20.97
N SER A 3 6.34 -10.54 19.82
CA SER A 3 5.83 -9.73 18.72
C SER A 3 4.53 -9.09 19.24
N ARG A 4 4.57 -7.81 19.56
CA ARG A 4 3.34 -7.07 19.80
C ARG A 4 2.52 -7.16 18.53
N GLY A 5 1.42 -7.91 18.58
CA GLY A 5 0.59 -8.15 17.43
C GLY A 5 0.08 -6.84 16.83
N LEU A 6 -0.05 -6.80 15.52
CA LEU A 6 -0.69 -5.68 14.80
C LEU A 6 -2.05 -5.29 15.42
N GLY A 7 -2.75 -6.23 16.06
CA GLY A 7 -3.99 -5.97 16.79
C GLY A 7 -3.87 -4.94 17.91
N ASP A 8 -2.72 -4.85 18.59
CA ASP A 8 -2.50 -3.82 19.62
C ASP A 8 -2.27 -2.43 19.02
N VAL A 9 -1.69 -2.35 17.83
CA VAL A 9 -1.51 -1.08 17.10
C VAL A 9 -2.87 -0.53 16.68
N TYR A 10 -3.79 -1.38 16.21
CA TYR A 10 -5.13 -0.96 15.78
C TYR A 10 -6.02 -0.51 16.94
N LYS A 11 -6.01 -1.19 18.07
CA LYS A 11 -6.73 -0.74 19.28
C LYS A 11 -6.24 0.64 19.74
N ARG A 12 -4.97 0.96 19.52
CA ARG A 12 -4.37 2.26 19.87
C ARG A 12 -4.68 3.37 18.84
N GLN A 13 -5.08 3.02 17.61
CA GLN A 13 -5.44 3.98 16.55
C GLN A 13 -6.92 4.39 16.57
N GLY A 14 -7.66 4.10 17.62
CA GLY A 14 -9.05 4.56 17.77
C GLY A 14 -10.09 3.72 17.02
N LEU A 15 -9.74 2.53 16.53
CA LEU A 15 -10.71 1.59 16.01
C LEU A 15 -11.41 0.88 17.19
N ASN A 16 -12.56 1.40 17.58
CA ASN A 16 -13.36 0.88 18.72
C ASN A 16 -14.22 -0.34 18.34
N LYS A 17 -13.95 -1.00 17.22
CA LYS A 17 -14.70 -2.14 16.71
C LYS A 17 -13.91 -3.44 16.91
N LYS A 18 -14.63 -4.56 17.03
CA LYS A 18 -14.00 -5.89 17.00
C LYS A 18 -13.40 -6.14 15.60
N PRO A 19 -12.31 -6.93 15.47
CA PRO A 19 -11.75 -7.27 14.16
C PRO A 19 -12.79 -7.80 13.17
N SER A 20 -13.70 -8.68 13.61
CA SER A 20 -14.76 -9.24 12.78
C SER A 20 -15.80 -8.23 12.27
N GLU A 21 -15.85 -7.04 12.85
CA GLU A 21 -16.75 -5.93 12.47
C GLU A 21 -16.00 -4.85 11.71
N THR A 22 -14.65 -4.92 11.69
CA THR A 22 -13.78 -3.93 11.08
C THR A 22 -13.40 -4.36 9.66
N THR A 23 -13.65 -3.48 8.69
CA THR A 23 -13.26 -3.67 7.30
C THR A 23 -11.96 -2.92 7.03
N VAL A 24 -10.96 -3.62 6.52
CA VAL A 24 -9.67 -3.03 6.17
C VAL A 24 -9.38 -3.21 4.69
N VAL A 25 -8.89 -2.16 4.06
CA VAL A 25 -8.35 -2.20 2.70
C VAL A 25 -6.85 -2.41 2.80
N VAL A 26 -6.31 -3.41 2.12
CA VAL A 26 -4.87 -3.66 2.03
C VAL A 26 -4.38 -3.36 0.63
N ALA A 27 -3.43 -2.42 0.51
CA ALA A 27 -2.75 -2.13 -0.75
C ALA A 27 -1.78 -3.27 -1.08
N MET A 28 -2.12 -4.07 -2.10
CA MET A 28 -1.36 -5.25 -2.50
C MET A 28 -0.57 -4.95 -3.78
N SER A 29 0.75 -4.94 -3.69
CA SER A 29 1.65 -4.72 -4.82
C SER A 29 2.08 -6.00 -5.54
N GLY A 30 1.65 -7.18 -5.07
CA GLY A 30 2.14 -8.48 -5.53
C GLY A 30 3.42 -8.94 -4.81
N GLY A 31 4.11 -8.04 -4.11
CA GLY A 31 5.28 -8.37 -3.31
C GLY A 31 4.95 -9.11 -2.01
N VAL A 32 5.99 -9.72 -1.41
CA VAL A 32 5.88 -10.53 -0.19
C VAL A 32 5.37 -9.71 1.00
N ASP A 33 5.80 -8.46 1.15
CA ASP A 33 5.46 -7.63 2.31
C ASP A 33 3.97 -7.31 2.37
N SER A 34 3.39 -6.83 1.27
CA SER A 34 1.96 -6.54 1.17
C SER A 34 1.09 -7.80 1.29
N SER A 35 1.58 -8.92 0.76
CA SER A 35 0.92 -10.22 0.87
C SER A 35 0.91 -10.73 2.31
N THR A 36 2.04 -10.57 3.02
CA THR A 36 2.16 -10.93 4.43
C THR A 36 1.20 -10.11 5.29
N VAL A 37 1.15 -8.80 5.05
CA VAL A 37 0.22 -7.90 5.76
C VAL A 37 -1.24 -8.32 5.54
N ALA A 38 -1.63 -8.64 4.31
CA ALA A 38 -2.98 -9.12 4.01
C ALA A 38 -3.29 -10.43 4.77
N GLY A 39 -2.34 -11.38 4.81
CA GLY A 39 -2.46 -12.61 5.56
C GLY A 39 -2.57 -12.41 7.07
N MET A 40 -1.80 -11.48 7.63
CA MET A 40 -1.86 -11.13 9.05
C MET A 40 -3.22 -10.55 9.42
N MET A 41 -3.75 -9.59 8.63
CA MET A 41 -5.06 -9.01 8.86
C MET A 41 -6.18 -10.05 8.80
N LYS A 42 -6.13 -10.94 7.82
CA LYS A 42 -7.09 -12.05 7.71
C LYS A 42 -7.01 -12.99 8.91
N LYS A 43 -5.80 -13.36 9.35
CA LYS A 43 -5.56 -14.23 10.51
C LYS A 43 -6.07 -13.60 11.81
N GLU A 44 -5.99 -12.29 11.95
CA GLU A 44 -6.52 -11.55 13.10
C GLU A 44 -8.05 -11.37 13.07
N GLY A 45 -8.72 -11.85 12.02
CA GLY A 45 -10.16 -11.86 11.89
C GLY A 45 -10.78 -10.60 11.30
N TYR A 46 -9.99 -9.72 10.69
CA TYR A 46 -10.50 -8.54 9.97
C TYR A 46 -11.21 -8.93 8.67
N LYS A 47 -12.17 -8.11 8.25
CA LYS A 47 -12.76 -8.17 6.90
C LYS A 47 -11.80 -7.48 5.93
N VAL A 48 -11.01 -8.27 5.19
CA VAL A 48 -9.95 -7.76 4.31
C VAL A 48 -10.46 -7.60 2.90
N ILE A 49 -10.15 -6.46 2.28
CA ILE A 49 -10.31 -6.17 0.85
C ILE A 49 -8.93 -5.82 0.30
N GLY A 50 -8.39 -6.64 -0.59
CA GLY A 50 -7.16 -6.34 -1.30
C GLY A 50 -7.39 -5.38 -2.46
N ILE A 51 -6.50 -4.42 -2.65
CA ILE A 51 -6.51 -3.51 -3.81
C ILE A 51 -5.14 -3.48 -4.45
N THR A 52 -5.09 -3.68 -5.76
CA THR A 52 -3.87 -3.51 -6.57
C THR A 52 -4.08 -2.40 -7.58
N LEU A 53 -3.12 -1.47 -7.68
CA LEU A 53 -3.12 -0.45 -8.71
C LEU A 53 -2.40 -0.96 -9.96
N LYS A 54 -3.03 -0.85 -11.12
CA LYS A 54 -2.38 -1.04 -12.42
C LYS A 54 -1.92 0.32 -12.93
N LEU A 55 -0.62 0.57 -12.90
CA LEU A 55 0.00 1.87 -13.21
C LEU A 55 0.52 1.96 -14.64
N TYR A 56 0.75 0.83 -15.32
CA TYR A 56 1.30 0.78 -16.68
C TYR A 56 0.37 0.03 -17.63
N ASN A 57 0.44 0.38 -18.90
CA ASN A 57 -0.18 -0.40 -19.96
C ASN A 57 0.72 -1.57 -20.32
N ASP A 58 0.12 -2.73 -20.64
CA ASP A 58 0.83 -3.94 -21.08
C ASP A 58 1.33 -3.79 -22.54
N GLY A 59 2.03 -2.70 -22.85
CA GLY A 59 2.63 -2.48 -24.17
C GLY A 59 3.85 -3.37 -24.35
N LYS A 60 4.10 -3.81 -25.60
CA LYS A 60 5.18 -4.73 -26.00
C LYS A 60 6.60 -4.29 -25.66
N GLU A 61 6.81 -3.10 -25.10
CA GLU A 61 8.11 -2.49 -24.87
C GLU A 61 8.64 -2.61 -23.43
N VAL A 62 7.92 -3.23 -22.52
CA VAL A 62 8.32 -3.27 -21.11
C VAL A 62 8.48 -4.69 -20.60
N ALA A 63 9.42 -5.40 -21.18
CA ALA A 63 9.96 -6.67 -20.65
C ALA A 63 11.01 -6.42 -19.54
N ALA A 64 10.88 -5.37 -18.74
CA ALA A 64 11.81 -5.13 -17.65
C ALA A 64 11.25 -5.67 -16.33
N SER A 65 11.82 -6.75 -15.87
CA SER A 65 11.47 -7.60 -14.73
C SER A 65 11.54 -6.92 -13.33
N LYS A 66 11.53 -5.59 -13.24
CA LYS A 66 11.69 -4.86 -11.96
C LYS A 66 10.79 -3.64 -11.80
N GLN A 67 9.70 -3.54 -12.56
CA GLN A 67 8.77 -2.41 -12.42
C GLN A 67 7.71 -2.71 -11.37
N CYS A 68 7.47 -1.76 -10.46
CA CYS A 68 6.36 -1.81 -9.51
C CYS A 68 5.03 -1.98 -10.25
N CYS A 69 4.19 -2.91 -9.82
CA CYS A 69 2.86 -3.17 -10.38
C CYS A 69 2.89 -3.68 -11.83
N SER A 70 3.85 -4.54 -12.17
CA SER A 70 3.89 -5.29 -13.43
C SER A 70 2.67 -6.23 -13.58
N GLY A 71 2.42 -6.71 -14.79
CA GLY A 71 1.35 -7.70 -15.01
C GLY A 71 1.53 -8.96 -14.15
N GLN A 72 2.79 -9.38 -13.90
CA GLN A 72 3.10 -10.50 -13.02
C GLN A 72 2.73 -10.20 -11.56
N ASP A 73 3.07 -9.01 -11.04
CA ASP A 73 2.75 -8.61 -9.67
C ASP A 73 1.23 -8.59 -9.42
N ILE A 74 0.45 -8.16 -10.41
CA ILE A 74 -1.02 -8.18 -10.35
C ILE A 74 -1.53 -9.64 -10.25
N MET A 75 -0.94 -10.55 -11.02
CA MET A 75 -1.30 -11.97 -10.97
C MET A 75 -0.92 -12.60 -9.64
N ASP A 76 0.22 -12.25 -9.08
CA ASP A 76 0.67 -12.75 -7.78
C ASP A 76 -0.21 -12.20 -6.65
N ALA A 77 -0.58 -10.91 -6.67
CA ALA A 77 -1.55 -10.35 -5.73
C ALA A 77 -2.90 -11.07 -5.80
N LYS A 78 -3.39 -11.37 -7.02
CA LYS A 78 -4.64 -12.09 -7.23
C LYS A 78 -4.57 -13.52 -6.68
N ARG A 79 -3.46 -14.24 -6.92
CA ARG A 79 -3.24 -15.60 -6.37
C ARG A 79 -3.23 -15.60 -4.84
N VAL A 80 -2.55 -14.63 -4.23
CA VAL A 80 -2.53 -14.49 -2.78
C VAL A 80 -3.92 -14.19 -2.24
N ALA A 81 -4.65 -13.26 -2.85
CA ALA A 81 -6.01 -12.94 -2.44
C ALA A 81 -6.94 -14.17 -2.52
N GLN A 82 -6.82 -14.97 -3.57
CA GLN A 82 -7.57 -16.24 -3.71
C GLN A 82 -7.22 -17.24 -2.60
N LYS A 83 -5.92 -17.41 -2.31
CA LYS A 83 -5.47 -18.32 -1.23
C LYS A 83 -5.94 -17.87 0.16
N LEU A 84 -6.03 -16.56 0.39
CA LEU A 84 -6.50 -15.99 1.64
C LEU A 84 -8.04 -15.92 1.72
N ASP A 85 -8.74 -16.25 0.65
CA ASP A 85 -10.18 -16.08 0.54
C ASP A 85 -10.63 -14.67 0.93
N ILE A 86 -10.03 -13.67 0.27
CA ILE A 86 -10.35 -12.24 0.42
C ILE A 86 -10.81 -11.63 -0.90
N LYS A 87 -11.68 -10.63 -0.82
CA LYS A 87 -12.07 -9.86 -2.01
C LYS A 87 -10.85 -9.10 -2.53
N HIS A 88 -10.67 -9.07 -3.87
CA HIS A 88 -9.58 -8.36 -4.51
C HIS A 88 -10.09 -7.50 -5.66
N LYS A 89 -9.66 -6.24 -5.71
CA LYS A 89 -9.98 -5.29 -6.78
C LYS A 89 -8.71 -4.80 -7.45
N ILE A 90 -8.75 -4.69 -8.77
CA ILE A 90 -7.69 -4.06 -9.57
C ILE A 90 -8.23 -2.71 -10.02
N LEU A 91 -7.48 -1.66 -9.75
CA LEU A 91 -7.81 -0.29 -10.15
C LEU A 91 -6.86 0.15 -11.27
N TYR A 92 -7.42 0.68 -12.32
CA TYR A 92 -6.68 1.13 -13.50
C TYR A 92 -6.33 2.60 -13.35
N TYR A 93 -5.05 2.89 -13.13
CA TYR A 93 -4.55 4.23 -12.82
C TYR A 93 -3.47 4.71 -13.79
N GLN A 94 -3.42 4.14 -14.99
CA GLN A 94 -2.38 4.45 -15.99
C GLN A 94 -2.33 5.93 -16.34
N ASP A 95 -3.48 6.54 -16.64
CA ASP A 95 -3.55 7.94 -17.04
C ASP A 95 -3.18 8.89 -15.90
N LYS A 96 -3.70 8.63 -14.70
CA LYS A 96 -3.34 9.42 -13.51
C LYS A 96 -1.87 9.29 -13.15
N PHE A 97 -1.31 8.10 -13.28
CA PHE A 97 0.11 7.87 -13.03
C PHE A 97 0.98 8.58 -14.07
N LYS A 98 0.58 8.53 -15.35
CA LYS A 98 1.28 9.27 -16.40
C LYS A 98 1.32 10.76 -16.09
N GLN A 99 0.15 11.38 -15.87
CA GLN A 99 0.05 12.81 -15.61
C GLN A 99 0.70 13.25 -14.30
N GLY A 100 0.48 12.51 -13.22
CA GLY A 100 0.93 12.89 -11.87
C GLY A 100 2.37 12.53 -11.56
N VAL A 101 2.95 11.55 -12.23
CA VAL A 101 4.29 11.06 -11.93
C VAL A 101 5.23 11.14 -13.13
N ILE A 102 4.84 10.59 -14.30
CA ILE A 102 5.75 10.50 -15.44
C ILE A 102 5.98 11.88 -16.06
N ASP A 103 4.93 12.65 -16.32
CA ASP A 103 5.05 13.96 -16.93
C ASP A 103 5.82 14.91 -16.00
N ASN A 104 5.57 14.87 -14.69
CA ASN A 104 6.33 15.62 -13.68
C ASN A 104 7.82 15.22 -13.64
N PHE A 105 8.11 13.93 -13.74
CA PHE A 105 9.47 13.43 -13.81
C PHE A 105 10.23 13.99 -15.01
N ILE A 106 9.61 13.99 -16.19
CA ILE A 106 10.18 14.55 -17.42
C ILE A 106 10.41 16.05 -17.26
N ASP A 107 9.44 16.79 -16.78
CA ASP A 107 9.52 18.23 -16.59
C ASP A 107 10.64 18.64 -15.62
N SER A 108 10.80 17.90 -14.52
CA SER A 108 11.88 18.16 -13.56
C SER A 108 13.26 17.91 -14.19
N TYR A 109 13.43 16.84 -14.95
CA TYR A 109 14.69 16.60 -15.67
C TYR A 109 15.01 17.67 -16.69
N LEU A 110 14.02 18.16 -17.44
CA LEU A 110 14.20 19.24 -18.41
C LEU A 110 14.62 20.55 -17.73
N LYS A 111 14.25 20.75 -16.46
CA LYS A 111 14.68 21.90 -15.64
C LYS A 111 16.03 21.70 -14.94
N GLY A 112 16.69 20.54 -15.11
CA GLY A 112 17.94 20.22 -14.45
C GLY A 112 17.80 19.79 -12.98
N GLU A 113 16.57 19.45 -12.55
CA GLU A 113 16.29 18.96 -11.21
C GLU A 113 16.39 17.42 -11.16
N THR A 114 16.64 16.85 -9.96
CA THR A 114 16.63 15.40 -9.77
C THR A 114 15.32 14.99 -9.08
N PRO A 115 14.31 14.52 -9.82
CA PRO A 115 13.03 14.13 -9.24
C PRO A 115 13.11 12.78 -8.50
N ILE A 116 12.24 12.61 -7.51
CA ILE A 116 12.08 11.34 -6.78
C ILE A 116 10.68 10.78 -7.08
N PRO A 117 10.51 10.02 -8.17
CA PRO A 117 9.19 9.58 -8.63
C PRO A 117 8.45 8.70 -7.63
N CYS A 118 9.15 7.95 -6.78
CA CYS A 118 8.54 7.13 -5.74
C CYS A 118 7.80 7.97 -4.69
N VAL A 119 8.40 9.08 -4.26
CA VAL A 119 7.75 10.01 -3.31
C VAL A 119 6.51 10.63 -3.95
N GLN A 120 6.64 11.13 -5.17
CA GLN A 120 5.53 11.71 -5.93
C GLN A 120 4.38 10.71 -6.11
N CYS A 121 4.69 9.46 -6.48
CA CYS A 121 3.71 8.40 -6.63
C CYS A 121 3.00 8.07 -5.31
N ASN A 122 3.73 8.01 -4.21
CA ASN A 122 3.13 7.77 -2.90
C ASN A 122 2.16 8.90 -2.52
N GLN A 123 2.59 10.16 -2.68
CA GLN A 123 1.79 11.33 -2.29
C GLN A 123 0.54 11.51 -3.15
N THR A 124 0.65 11.36 -4.47
CA THR A 124 -0.42 11.72 -5.41
C THR A 124 -1.34 10.56 -5.76
N VAL A 125 -0.78 9.38 -6.02
CA VAL A 125 -1.53 8.22 -6.52
C VAL A 125 -1.84 7.21 -5.43
N LYS A 126 -0.81 6.75 -4.70
CA LYS A 126 -1.01 5.64 -3.77
C LYS A 126 -1.81 6.04 -2.53
N PHE A 127 -1.36 7.05 -1.77
CA PHE A 127 -2.04 7.36 -0.52
C PHE A 127 -3.33 8.13 -0.75
N LYS A 128 -3.32 9.18 -1.56
CA LYS A 128 -4.50 10.00 -1.80
C LYS A 128 -5.64 9.19 -2.40
N ASP A 129 -5.39 8.55 -3.54
CA ASP A 129 -6.44 7.87 -4.29
C ASP A 129 -6.90 6.57 -3.60
N LEU A 130 -5.96 5.78 -3.02
CA LEU A 130 -6.35 4.59 -2.26
C LEU A 130 -7.15 4.94 -1.01
N PHE A 131 -6.87 6.08 -0.39
CA PHE A 131 -7.63 6.55 0.76
C PHE A 131 -9.07 6.91 0.36
N GLU A 132 -9.27 7.60 -0.76
CA GLU A 132 -10.62 7.88 -1.28
C GLU A 132 -11.36 6.58 -1.63
N VAL A 133 -10.72 5.64 -2.34
CA VAL A 133 -11.33 4.34 -2.63
C VAL A 133 -11.65 3.56 -1.35
N SER A 134 -10.82 3.65 -0.32
CA SER A 134 -11.12 2.98 0.95
C SER A 134 -12.36 3.57 1.64
N LYS A 135 -12.58 4.88 1.54
CA LYS A 135 -13.80 5.53 2.02
C LYS A 135 -15.03 5.08 1.24
N ASP A 136 -14.94 5.01 -0.11
CA ASP A 136 -16.02 4.56 -0.95
C ASP A 136 -16.42 3.10 -0.65
N LEU A 137 -15.46 2.29 -0.26
CA LEU A 137 -15.68 0.92 0.20
C LEU A 137 -16.17 0.83 1.65
N LYS A 138 -16.36 1.97 2.32
CA LYS A 138 -16.73 2.06 3.73
C LYS A 138 -15.77 1.27 4.63
N ALA A 139 -14.48 1.28 4.28
CA ALA A 139 -13.46 0.65 5.07
C ALA A 139 -13.09 1.53 6.27
N ASP A 140 -12.79 0.89 7.38
CA ASP A 140 -12.40 1.54 8.63
C ASP A 140 -10.92 1.96 8.62
N ALA A 141 -10.08 1.27 7.80
CA ALA A 141 -8.66 1.59 7.66
C ALA A 141 -8.09 1.20 6.28
N LEU A 142 -7.09 1.97 5.85
CA LEU A 142 -6.20 1.64 4.73
C LEU A 142 -4.86 1.14 5.30
N ILE A 143 -4.40 0.00 4.81
CA ILE A 143 -3.19 -0.68 5.28
C ILE A 143 -2.24 -0.88 4.12
N THR A 144 -0.97 -0.64 4.37
CA THR A 144 0.10 -0.83 3.39
C THR A 144 1.24 -1.65 3.99
N GLY A 145 2.07 -2.24 3.13
CA GLY A 145 3.28 -2.96 3.53
C GLY A 145 4.52 -2.08 3.70
N HIS A 146 4.37 -0.79 3.98
CA HIS A 146 5.52 0.11 4.16
C HIS A 146 6.26 -0.15 5.47
N TYR A 147 7.58 -0.06 5.41
CA TYR A 147 8.46 -0.19 6.55
C TYR A 147 8.61 1.15 7.28
N VAL A 148 7.84 1.31 8.33
CA VAL A 148 7.90 2.46 9.23
C VAL A 148 7.70 1.98 10.66
N LYS A 149 8.10 2.79 11.65
CA LYS A 149 7.85 2.54 13.06
C LYS A 149 6.95 3.61 13.63
N SER A 150 5.93 3.21 14.35
CA SER A 150 5.02 4.11 15.06
C SER A 150 5.14 3.89 16.55
N ILE A 151 5.25 4.98 17.31
CA ILE A 151 5.32 4.96 18.78
C ILE A 151 4.27 5.92 19.33
N THR A 152 3.39 5.42 20.19
CA THR A 152 2.42 6.25 20.89
C THR A 152 2.90 6.53 22.30
N LYS A 153 3.10 7.82 22.64
CA LYS A 153 3.42 8.32 23.97
C LYS A 153 2.44 9.42 24.33
N ASN A 154 1.90 9.40 25.55
CA ASN A 154 1.01 10.46 26.05
C ASN A 154 -0.16 10.80 25.09
N ASN A 155 -0.80 9.81 24.49
CA ASN A 155 -1.87 9.94 23.49
C ASN A 155 -1.45 10.64 22.17
N GLN A 156 -0.17 10.87 21.95
CA GLN A 156 0.38 11.35 20.67
C GLN A 156 1.11 10.21 19.97
N THR A 157 0.83 10.05 18.69
CA THR A 157 1.48 9.04 17.86
C THR A 157 2.52 9.72 16.99
N GLU A 158 3.76 9.26 17.13
CA GLU A 158 4.91 9.75 16.38
C GLU A 158 5.34 8.68 15.38
N MET A 159 5.74 9.10 14.18
CA MET A 159 6.33 8.23 13.16
C MET A 159 7.85 8.29 13.25
N TYR A 160 8.47 7.13 13.22
CA TYR A 160 9.91 6.96 13.26
C TYR A 160 10.39 6.14 12.05
N ARG A 161 11.66 6.24 11.74
CA ARG A 161 12.32 5.38 10.76
C ARG A 161 12.11 3.90 11.10
N ALA A 162 12.12 3.06 10.07
CA ALA A 162 12.07 1.62 10.23
C ALA A 162 13.25 1.10 11.08
N ILE A 163 13.08 -0.08 11.67
CA ILE A 163 14.17 -0.73 12.44
C ILE A 163 15.29 -1.17 11.49
N ASP A 164 14.94 -1.62 10.29
CA ASP A 164 15.88 -1.90 9.21
C ASP A 164 16.03 -0.62 8.37
N GLU A 165 17.13 0.08 8.56
CA GLU A 165 17.43 1.36 7.90
C GLU A 165 17.52 1.23 6.37
N ASN A 166 17.91 0.04 5.85
CA ASN A 166 17.99 -0.21 4.42
C ASN A 166 16.61 -0.35 3.75
N ARG A 167 15.58 -0.55 4.55
CA ARG A 167 14.19 -0.69 4.09
C ARG A 167 13.28 0.44 4.55
N ASP A 168 13.85 1.48 5.14
CA ASP A 168 13.07 2.60 5.65
C ASP A 168 12.25 3.28 4.55
N GLN A 169 10.97 3.47 4.81
CA GLN A 169 9.99 4.08 3.92
C GLN A 169 9.18 5.15 4.65
N SER A 170 9.79 5.83 5.61
CA SER A 170 9.17 6.90 6.40
C SER A 170 9.14 8.27 5.70
N TYR A 171 9.50 8.33 4.42
CA TYR A 171 9.51 9.53 3.57
C TYR A 171 8.13 9.86 3.01
#